data_d67c1e2c4cfdadc7d21fbd1b8deac151
#
_entry.id   d67c1e2c4cfdadc7d21fbd1b8deac151
#
_cell.length_a   1.000
_cell.length_b   1.000
_cell.length_c   1.000
_cell.angle_alpha   90.00
_cell.angle_beta   90.00
_cell.angle_gamma   90.00
#
_symmetry.space_group_name_H-M   'P 1'
#
loop_
_entity.id
_entity.type
_entity.pdbx_description
1 polymer ?
#
loop_
_entity_poly.entity_id
_entity_poly.type
_entity_poly.pdbx_seq_one_letter_code
_entity_poly.pdbx_strand_id
1 'polypeptide(L)'
;IPANAWYFKDNRNGAMPFAVLSEIALQPCGWLASHCGFALSGNLKFRNLEGDGVLHRELRPGDGTMVVESELTAFSRVGPMTIVTFSVVVTLASGEPVLDLTTQFGFFPAAALVRQAGLAAKPHFSAAFDLPGEKVKTRMIEKRLAGGKMRMLDAVDYFNPTGGEAGLGLIRGRQAVDPNAWYFKAHFYQDPVQPGSLGLDALAQLLAHAILLKGLDEGMSDPHFETIATGAPFKWSYRGQVTPDKKEVVTVMEIVSIEKRDKGWLVTARGSLWRDGLRVYEVGPYSLALVDKG
;
A
#
# COMPACT_ATOMS: atom_id res chain seq x y z
N ILE A 1 -14.84 -2.43 -15.44
CA ILE A 1 -14.67 -2.97 -14.08
C ILE A 1 -15.55 -4.21 -13.98
N PRO A 2 -14.96 -5.43 -13.92
CA PRO A 2 -15.72 -6.67 -13.87
C PRO A 2 -16.55 -6.75 -12.59
N ALA A 3 -17.85 -7.00 -12.72
CA ALA A 3 -18.75 -7.03 -11.56
C ALA A 3 -18.49 -8.21 -10.59
N ASN A 4 -17.85 -9.29 -11.07
CA ASN A 4 -17.62 -10.53 -10.32
C ASN A 4 -16.14 -10.79 -10.01
N ALA A 5 -15.28 -9.76 -10.07
CA ALA A 5 -13.88 -9.94 -9.74
C ALA A 5 -13.70 -10.36 -8.28
N TRP A 6 -12.83 -11.35 -8.07
CA TRP A 6 -12.61 -11.97 -6.76
C TRP A 6 -12.19 -10.99 -5.67
N TYR A 7 -11.47 -9.92 -6.02
CA TYR A 7 -10.96 -8.94 -5.07
C TYR A 7 -12.07 -8.11 -4.40
N PHE A 8 -13.22 -7.91 -5.03
CA PHE A 8 -14.36 -7.25 -4.38
C PHE A 8 -14.88 -8.04 -3.17
N LYS A 9 -14.94 -9.37 -3.33
CA LYS A 9 -15.33 -10.27 -2.23
C LYS A 9 -14.29 -10.27 -1.12
N ASP A 10 -13.01 -10.33 -1.48
CA ASP A 10 -11.92 -10.44 -0.52
C ASP A 10 -11.63 -9.12 0.20
N ASN A 11 -11.91 -7.97 -0.44
CA ASN A 11 -11.77 -6.64 0.17
C ASN A 11 -12.87 -6.34 1.21
N ARG A 12 -14.03 -6.99 1.11
CA ARG A 12 -15.14 -6.94 2.06
C ARG A 12 -15.83 -5.58 2.26
N ASN A 13 -15.32 -4.47 1.73
CA ASN A 13 -15.97 -3.15 1.74
C ASN A 13 -16.80 -2.87 0.48
N GLY A 14 -16.81 -3.82 -0.49
CA GLY A 14 -17.52 -3.71 -1.75
C GLY A 14 -16.88 -2.79 -2.78
N ALA A 15 -15.71 -2.23 -2.49
CA ALA A 15 -14.93 -1.41 -3.42
C ALA A 15 -13.70 -2.17 -3.95
N MET A 16 -13.14 -1.68 -5.06
CA MET A 16 -11.86 -2.16 -5.57
C MET A 16 -10.75 -1.85 -4.55
N PRO A 17 -9.93 -2.84 -4.14
CA PRO A 17 -8.78 -2.56 -3.28
C PRO A 17 -7.86 -1.51 -3.91
N PHE A 18 -7.32 -0.61 -3.09
CA PHE A 18 -6.35 0.37 -3.60
C PHE A 18 -5.13 -0.31 -4.22
N ALA A 19 -4.71 -1.46 -3.68
CA ALA A 19 -3.63 -2.26 -4.27
C ALA A 19 -3.94 -2.67 -5.72
N VAL A 20 -5.17 -3.06 -6.03
CA VAL A 20 -5.57 -3.43 -7.40
C VAL A 20 -5.63 -2.20 -8.30
N LEU A 21 -6.23 -1.11 -7.84
CA LEU A 21 -6.31 0.14 -8.60
C LEU A 21 -4.90 0.67 -8.93
N SER A 22 -3.99 0.69 -7.96
CA SER A 22 -2.63 1.17 -8.17
C SER A 22 -1.85 0.29 -9.16
N GLU A 23 -1.99 -1.04 -9.13
CA GLU A 23 -1.37 -1.91 -10.13
C GLU A 23 -1.91 -1.64 -11.54
N ILE A 24 -3.22 -1.42 -11.70
CA ILE A 24 -3.82 -1.03 -12.98
C ILE A 24 -3.26 0.32 -13.46
N ALA A 25 -3.19 1.31 -12.58
CA ALA A 25 -2.68 2.64 -12.89
C ALA A 25 -1.19 2.63 -13.28
N LEU A 26 -0.39 1.73 -12.69
CA LEU A 26 1.05 1.64 -12.92
C LEU A 26 1.44 0.79 -14.13
N GLN A 27 0.56 -0.08 -14.64
CA GLN A 27 0.83 -0.94 -15.81
C GLN A 27 1.26 -0.16 -17.06
N PRO A 28 0.59 0.93 -17.49
CA PRO A 28 0.99 1.70 -18.65
C PRO A 28 2.38 2.33 -18.52
N CYS A 29 2.82 2.67 -17.32
CA CYS A 29 4.16 3.23 -17.07
C CYS A 29 5.27 2.25 -17.50
N GLY A 30 5.13 0.96 -17.13
CA GLY A 30 6.08 -0.08 -17.52
C GLY A 30 6.10 -0.31 -19.03
N TRP A 31 4.93 -0.32 -19.67
CA TRP A 31 4.80 -0.46 -21.11
C TRP A 31 5.44 0.74 -21.84
N LEU A 32 5.12 1.97 -21.44
CA LEU A 32 5.62 3.19 -22.05
C LEU A 32 7.15 3.30 -21.88
N ALA A 33 7.68 2.99 -20.70
CA ALA A 33 9.12 2.96 -20.47
C ALA A 33 9.83 1.95 -21.38
N SER A 34 9.25 0.78 -21.60
CA SER A 34 9.77 -0.24 -22.49
C SER A 34 9.71 0.20 -23.96
N HIS A 35 8.59 0.84 -24.37
CA HIS A 35 8.41 1.42 -25.70
C HIS A 35 9.45 2.52 -25.99
N CYS A 36 9.78 3.35 -25.00
CA CYS A 36 10.83 4.36 -25.10
C CYS A 36 12.25 3.78 -25.07
N GLY A 37 12.42 2.47 -25.00
CA GLY A 37 13.72 1.79 -25.09
C GLY A 37 14.50 1.71 -23.78
N PHE A 38 13.94 2.11 -22.63
CA PHE A 38 14.67 2.05 -21.35
C PHE A 38 14.94 0.62 -20.87
N ALA A 39 14.16 -0.37 -21.33
CA ALA A 39 14.36 -1.78 -21.01
C ALA A 39 15.38 -2.50 -21.92
N LEU A 40 15.85 -1.88 -23.00
CA LEU A 40 16.64 -2.56 -24.04
C LEU A 40 18.13 -2.72 -23.72
N SER A 41 18.64 -2.03 -22.70
CA SER A 41 20.08 -1.98 -22.41
C SER A 41 20.61 -3.12 -21.54
N GLY A 42 19.97 -4.30 -21.55
CA GLY A 42 20.43 -5.49 -20.83
C GLY A 42 19.34 -6.14 -19.95
N ASN A 43 19.74 -7.10 -19.11
CA ASN A 43 18.83 -7.77 -18.18
C ASN A 43 18.58 -6.88 -16.95
N LEU A 44 17.79 -5.82 -17.14
CA LEU A 44 17.43 -4.88 -16.09
C LEU A 44 16.13 -5.31 -15.39
N LYS A 45 16.09 -5.09 -14.09
CA LYS A 45 14.90 -5.30 -13.25
C LYS A 45 14.17 -3.98 -13.07
N PHE A 46 12.86 -3.99 -13.29
CA PHE A 46 12.00 -2.82 -13.16
C PHE A 46 11.40 -2.76 -11.76
N ARG A 47 11.50 -1.61 -11.09
CA ARG A 47 10.99 -1.42 -9.72
C ARG A 47 10.36 -0.05 -9.55
N ASN A 48 9.17 -0.02 -8.94
CA ASN A 48 8.65 1.23 -8.42
C ASN A 48 9.50 1.69 -7.23
N LEU A 49 9.75 2.98 -7.12
CA LEU A 49 10.58 3.59 -6.08
C LEU A 49 9.78 4.46 -5.14
N GLU A 50 8.83 5.22 -5.66
CA GLU A 50 8.01 6.12 -4.88
C GLU A 50 6.80 6.57 -5.68
N GLY A 51 5.83 7.12 -4.98
CA GLY A 51 4.68 7.80 -5.56
C GLY A 51 3.93 8.61 -4.53
N ASP A 52 3.20 9.59 -5.03
CA ASP A 52 2.27 10.42 -4.28
C ASP A 52 1.07 10.78 -5.15
N GLY A 53 -0.08 10.96 -4.51
CA GLY A 53 -1.30 11.20 -5.25
C GLY A 53 -2.51 11.42 -4.36
N VAL A 54 -3.69 11.43 -5.01
CA VAL A 54 -4.99 11.57 -4.38
C VAL A 54 -5.98 10.62 -5.04
N LEU A 55 -6.66 9.81 -4.25
CA LEU A 55 -7.82 9.04 -4.68
C LEU A 55 -9.06 9.94 -4.60
N HIS A 56 -9.74 10.19 -5.72
CA HIS A 56 -10.92 11.05 -5.76
C HIS A 56 -12.21 10.29 -5.45
N ARG A 57 -12.27 9.00 -5.82
CA ARG A 57 -13.41 8.13 -5.51
C ARG A 57 -12.99 6.66 -5.45
N GLU A 58 -13.74 5.89 -4.68
CA GLU A 58 -13.69 4.42 -4.73
C GLU A 58 -14.36 3.90 -6.00
N LEU A 59 -13.85 2.79 -6.53
CA LEU A 59 -14.44 2.08 -7.65
C LEU A 59 -15.22 0.85 -7.18
N ARG A 60 -16.41 0.67 -7.75
CA ARG A 60 -17.34 -0.41 -7.40
C ARG A 60 -17.70 -1.26 -8.61
N PRO A 61 -18.21 -2.48 -8.39
CA PRO A 61 -18.77 -3.27 -9.48
C PRO A 61 -19.84 -2.47 -10.25
N GLY A 62 -19.66 -2.40 -11.57
CA GLY A 62 -20.62 -1.68 -12.41
C GLY A 62 -20.31 -0.21 -12.73
N ASP A 63 -19.26 0.37 -12.15
CA ASP A 63 -18.83 1.75 -12.46
C ASP A 63 -18.35 1.95 -13.92
N GLY A 64 -18.25 0.88 -14.70
CA GLY A 64 -17.95 0.98 -16.12
C GLY A 64 -16.47 0.78 -16.47
N THR A 65 -16.01 1.51 -17.46
CA THR A 65 -14.66 1.39 -18.01
C THR A 65 -13.74 2.46 -17.41
N MET A 66 -12.58 2.04 -16.92
CA MET A 66 -11.50 2.95 -16.55
C MET A 66 -10.66 3.33 -17.75
N VAL A 67 -10.24 4.58 -17.80
CA VAL A 67 -9.24 5.11 -18.72
C VAL A 67 -8.02 5.49 -17.88
N VAL A 68 -6.84 5.03 -18.29
CA VAL A 68 -5.57 5.35 -17.61
C VAL A 68 -4.70 6.10 -18.61
N GLU A 69 -4.37 7.33 -18.28
CA GLU A 69 -3.45 8.16 -19.04
C GLU A 69 -2.13 8.24 -18.27
N SER A 70 -1.02 7.93 -18.94
CA SER A 70 0.31 7.98 -18.38
C SER A 70 1.24 8.80 -19.24
N GLU A 71 1.89 9.79 -18.65
CA GLU A 71 2.86 10.66 -19.27
C GLU A 71 4.25 10.46 -18.65
N LEU A 72 5.27 10.21 -19.49
CA LEU A 72 6.66 10.23 -19.06
C LEU A 72 7.12 11.69 -18.92
N THR A 73 7.22 12.19 -17.71
CA THR A 73 7.53 13.59 -17.41
C THR A 73 9.02 13.87 -17.26
N ALA A 74 9.80 12.87 -16.80
CA ALA A 74 11.24 13.00 -16.67
C ALA A 74 11.95 11.65 -16.69
N PHE A 75 13.23 11.66 -17.06
CA PHE A 75 14.13 10.54 -16.86
C PHE A 75 15.54 11.00 -16.53
N SER A 76 16.30 10.16 -15.83
CA SER A 76 17.72 10.38 -15.56
C SER A 76 18.49 9.06 -15.63
N ARG A 77 19.79 9.13 -15.98
CA ARG A 77 20.68 7.97 -16.00
C ARG A 77 21.81 8.17 -15.00
N VAL A 78 22.02 7.17 -14.16
CA VAL A 78 23.08 7.15 -13.16
C VAL A 78 23.86 5.83 -13.30
N GLY A 79 24.97 5.88 -14.02
CA GLY A 79 25.69 4.68 -14.41
C GLY A 79 24.81 3.73 -15.24
N PRO A 80 24.70 2.45 -14.85
CA PRO A 80 23.85 1.47 -15.55
C PRO A 80 22.36 1.56 -15.18
N MET A 81 21.97 2.46 -14.27
CA MET A 81 20.61 2.61 -13.80
C MET A 81 19.90 3.73 -14.56
N THR A 82 18.61 3.54 -14.82
CA THR A 82 17.75 4.59 -15.36
C THR A 82 16.57 4.79 -14.41
N ILE A 83 16.32 6.04 -14.04
CA ILE A 83 15.14 6.44 -13.25
C ILE A 83 14.19 7.17 -14.18
N VAL A 84 12.92 6.84 -14.11
CA VAL A 84 11.85 7.44 -14.94
C VAL A 84 10.73 7.94 -14.03
N THR A 85 10.17 9.11 -14.35
CA THR A 85 9.06 9.70 -13.60
C THR A 85 7.84 9.81 -14.51
N PHE A 86 6.69 9.46 -13.95
CA PHE A 86 5.42 9.52 -14.66
C PHE A 86 4.40 10.35 -13.89
N SER A 87 3.56 11.06 -14.64
CA SER A 87 2.24 11.52 -14.22
C SER A 87 1.20 10.50 -14.72
N VAL A 88 0.30 10.10 -13.85
CA VAL A 88 -0.77 9.13 -14.18
C VAL A 88 -2.10 9.71 -13.73
N VAL A 89 -3.07 9.71 -14.63
CA VAL A 89 -4.45 10.11 -14.36
C VAL A 89 -5.37 8.94 -14.68
N VAL A 90 -6.21 8.58 -13.73
CA VAL A 90 -7.26 7.57 -13.94
C VAL A 90 -8.62 8.24 -13.88
N THR A 91 -9.41 8.03 -14.92
CA THR A 91 -10.81 8.48 -14.99
C THR A 91 -11.72 7.32 -15.34
N LEU A 92 -13.01 7.49 -15.13
CA LEU A 92 -14.00 6.66 -15.81
C LEU A 92 -14.18 7.15 -17.25
N ALA A 93 -14.69 6.28 -18.13
CA ALA A 93 -15.04 6.67 -19.51
C ALA A 93 -16.08 7.82 -19.58
N SER A 94 -16.79 8.08 -18.49
CA SER A 94 -17.66 9.26 -18.31
C SER A 94 -16.90 10.57 -18.12
N GLY A 95 -15.59 10.54 -17.91
CA GLY A 95 -14.73 11.68 -17.54
C GLY A 95 -14.64 11.93 -16.03
N GLU A 96 -15.31 11.14 -15.20
CA GLU A 96 -15.26 11.30 -13.74
C GLU A 96 -13.87 10.93 -13.19
N PRO A 97 -13.22 11.80 -12.39
CA PRO A 97 -11.88 11.55 -11.87
C PRO A 97 -11.89 10.42 -10.82
N VAL A 98 -10.86 9.56 -10.87
CA VAL A 98 -10.69 8.42 -9.96
C VAL A 98 -9.39 8.57 -9.16
N LEU A 99 -8.26 8.79 -9.84
CA LEU A 99 -6.95 8.83 -9.19
C LEU A 99 -5.99 9.74 -9.96
N ASP A 100 -5.33 10.64 -9.25
CA ASP A 100 -4.15 11.35 -9.72
C ASP A 100 -2.93 10.85 -9.00
N LEU A 101 -1.85 10.58 -9.74
CA LEU A 101 -0.65 9.95 -9.21
C LEU A 101 0.61 10.47 -9.93
N THR A 102 1.61 10.86 -9.16
CA THR A 102 2.99 11.00 -9.63
C THR A 102 3.81 9.83 -9.11
N THR A 103 4.63 9.22 -9.96
CA THR A 103 5.39 8.04 -9.54
C THR A 103 6.74 7.93 -10.23
N GLN A 104 7.69 7.30 -9.55
CA GLN A 104 9.01 7.02 -10.08
C GLN A 104 9.28 5.51 -10.14
N PHE A 105 9.93 5.12 -11.22
CA PHE A 105 10.44 3.76 -11.41
C PHE A 105 11.93 3.79 -11.72
N GLY A 106 12.59 2.67 -11.43
CA GLY A 106 13.98 2.46 -11.79
C GLY A 106 14.18 1.17 -12.56
N PHE A 107 15.11 1.21 -13.52
CA PHE A 107 15.67 0.04 -14.17
C PHE A 107 17.04 -0.25 -13.55
N PHE A 108 17.20 -1.43 -12.97
CA PHE A 108 18.36 -1.79 -12.16
C PHE A 108 19.02 -3.07 -12.68
N PRO A 109 20.34 -3.13 -12.76
CA PRO A 109 21.05 -4.41 -12.85
C PRO A 109 20.71 -5.29 -11.65
N ALA A 110 20.57 -6.60 -11.84
CA ALA A 110 20.26 -7.53 -10.76
C ALA A 110 21.21 -7.40 -9.54
N ALA A 111 22.51 -7.17 -9.79
CA ALA A 111 23.50 -6.96 -8.74
C ALA A 111 23.20 -5.75 -7.80
N ALA A 112 22.55 -4.70 -8.33
CA ALA A 112 22.17 -3.54 -7.53
C ALA A 112 21.04 -3.88 -6.55
N LEU A 113 20.16 -4.81 -6.90
CA LEU A 113 19.05 -5.25 -6.04
C LEU A 113 19.49 -6.20 -4.92
N VAL A 114 20.58 -6.93 -5.11
CA VAL A 114 21.13 -7.83 -4.07
C VAL A 114 21.71 -7.05 -2.90
N ARG A 115 22.26 -5.86 -3.15
CA ARG A 115 22.95 -5.01 -2.15
C ARG A 115 22.08 -3.86 -1.64
N GLN A 116 20.76 -4.01 -1.65
CA GLN A 116 19.86 -2.96 -1.17
C GLN A 116 20.08 -2.67 0.32
N ALA A 117 20.40 -1.42 0.64
CA ALA A 117 20.58 -0.96 2.02
C ALA A 117 19.25 -0.66 2.75
N GLY A 118 18.14 -0.68 2.02
CA GLY A 118 16.84 -0.27 2.55
C GLY A 118 16.74 1.24 2.75
N LEU A 119 15.77 1.64 3.57
CA LEU A 119 15.56 3.03 4.00
C LEU A 119 16.38 3.33 5.25
N ALA A 120 16.82 4.57 5.39
CA ALA A 120 17.52 5.03 6.59
C ALA A 120 16.66 4.77 7.84
N ALA A 121 17.32 4.41 8.93
CA ALA A 121 16.66 4.19 10.22
C ALA A 121 15.95 5.46 10.69
N LYS A 122 14.71 5.30 11.17
CA LYS A 122 13.98 6.34 11.90
C LYS A 122 13.82 5.85 13.35
N PRO A 123 14.42 6.52 14.36
CA PRO A 123 14.52 6.00 15.71
C PRO A 123 13.20 5.51 16.32
N HIS A 124 12.10 6.27 16.13
CA HIS A 124 10.78 5.92 16.65
C HIS A 124 10.20 4.65 16.00
N PHE A 125 10.38 4.43 14.69
CA PHE A 125 9.94 3.20 14.05
C PHE A 125 10.83 2.01 14.38
N SER A 126 12.16 2.23 14.49
CA SER A 126 13.10 1.17 14.90
C SER A 126 12.83 0.73 16.34
N ALA A 127 12.58 1.66 17.26
CA ALA A 127 12.19 1.33 18.62
C ALA A 127 10.89 0.50 18.67
N ALA A 128 9.88 0.87 17.86
CA ALA A 128 8.64 0.11 17.78
C ALA A 128 8.83 -1.30 17.20
N PHE A 129 9.77 -1.46 16.27
CA PHE A 129 10.11 -2.77 15.70
C PHE A 129 10.70 -3.71 16.77
N ASP A 130 11.54 -3.20 17.66
CA ASP A 130 12.27 -3.99 18.66
C ASP A 130 11.46 -4.26 19.95
N LEU A 131 10.29 -3.64 20.14
CA LEU A 131 9.48 -3.87 21.33
C LEU A 131 9.03 -5.34 21.44
N PRO A 132 9.00 -5.91 22.68
CA PRO A 132 8.41 -7.21 22.88
C PRO A 132 6.96 -7.20 22.44
N GLY A 133 6.54 -8.23 21.71
CA GLY A 133 5.19 -8.34 21.18
C GLY A 133 4.37 -9.39 21.92
N GLU A 134 3.12 -9.06 22.21
CA GLU A 134 2.10 -10.01 22.63
C GLU A 134 0.95 -9.96 21.61
N LYS A 135 0.38 -11.12 21.29
CA LYS A 135 -0.74 -11.17 20.34
C LYS A 135 -1.91 -10.33 20.87
N VAL A 136 -2.17 -9.23 20.20
CA VAL A 136 -3.30 -8.35 20.53
C VAL A 136 -4.59 -9.04 20.08
N LYS A 137 -5.53 -9.26 21.01
CA LYS A 137 -6.86 -9.75 20.66
C LYS A 137 -7.61 -8.60 19.98
N THR A 138 -7.70 -8.68 18.66
CA THR A 138 -8.57 -7.80 17.90
C THR A 138 -10.02 -8.21 18.12
N ARG A 139 -10.95 -7.24 18.30
CA ARG A 139 -12.38 -7.51 18.32
C ARG A 139 -12.80 -8.24 17.04
N MET A 140 -13.86 -9.06 17.09
CA MET A 140 -14.44 -9.84 15.98
C MET A 140 -14.94 -8.98 14.78
N ILE A 141 -14.31 -7.85 14.51
CA ILE A 141 -14.55 -6.96 13.37
C ILE A 141 -13.79 -7.44 12.11
N GLU A 142 -13.08 -8.57 12.22
CA GLU A 142 -12.42 -9.25 11.11
C GLU A 142 -13.31 -9.45 9.86
N LYS A 143 -14.64 -9.44 10.05
CA LYS A 143 -15.59 -9.53 8.93
C LYS A 143 -15.61 -8.31 8.01
N ARG A 144 -15.08 -7.17 8.45
CA ARG A 144 -15.06 -5.88 7.70
C ARG A 144 -13.69 -5.51 7.18
N LEU A 145 -12.66 -6.25 7.55
CA LEU A 145 -11.30 -6.10 7.06
C LEU A 145 -11.06 -7.07 5.90
N ALA A 146 -10.11 -6.74 5.03
CA ALA A 146 -9.74 -7.59 3.92
C ALA A 146 -9.41 -9.01 4.36
N GLY A 147 -9.83 -9.98 3.57
CA GLY A 147 -9.64 -11.41 3.84
C GLY A 147 -9.23 -12.18 2.59
N GLY A 148 -9.26 -13.50 2.64
CA GLY A 148 -8.88 -14.34 1.51
C GLY A 148 -7.51 -14.00 0.96
N LYS A 149 -7.42 -13.78 -0.36
CA LYS A 149 -6.17 -13.42 -1.04
C LYS A 149 -5.69 -11.99 -0.77
N MET A 150 -6.58 -11.11 -0.28
CA MET A 150 -6.25 -9.72 0.06
C MET A 150 -5.80 -9.56 1.52
N ARG A 151 -5.80 -10.62 2.34
CA ARG A 151 -5.29 -10.54 3.71
C ARG A 151 -3.77 -10.46 3.71
N MET A 152 -3.23 -9.33 4.18
CA MET A 152 -1.80 -9.04 4.20
C MET A 152 -1.22 -8.94 5.62
N LEU A 153 -1.98 -9.40 6.63
CA LEU A 153 -1.53 -9.49 8.02
C LEU A 153 -1.96 -10.84 8.62
N ASP A 154 -1.06 -11.50 9.34
CA ASP A 154 -1.36 -12.70 10.11
C ASP A 154 -1.72 -12.38 11.55
N ALA A 155 -1.08 -11.36 12.12
CA ALA A 155 -1.30 -10.93 13.49
C ALA A 155 -0.98 -9.45 13.70
N VAL A 156 -1.69 -8.83 14.64
CA VAL A 156 -1.27 -7.62 15.35
C VAL A 156 -0.61 -8.09 16.64
N ASP A 157 0.62 -7.71 16.89
CA ASP A 157 1.41 -8.17 18.04
C ASP A 157 1.85 -7.03 18.98
N TYR A 158 1.51 -5.80 18.67
CA TYR A 158 1.72 -4.66 19.54
C TYR A 158 0.70 -3.56 19.25
N PHE A 159 0.13 -2.98 20.30
CA PHE A 159 -0.69 -1.78 20.21
C PHE A 159 -0.54 -0.93 21.48
N ASN A 160 -0.17 0.34 21.30
CA ASN A 160 -0.19 1.34 22.35
C ASN A 160 -1.12 2.49 21.92
N PRO A 161 -2.30 2.67 22.55
CA PRO A 161 -3.29 3.68 22.13
C PRO A 161 -2.83 5.13 22.30
N THR A 162 -1.79 5.37 23.11
CA THR A 162 -1.19 6.68 23.35
C THR A 162 0.28 6.73 22.89
N GLY A 163 0.74 5.71 22.13
CA GLY A 163 2.08 5.67 21.56
C GLY A 163 2.24 6.57 20.34
N GLY A 164 3.48 6.64 19.86
CA GLY A 164 3.86 7.49 18.74
C GLY A 164 4.19 8.92 19.15
N GLU A 165 4.78 9.68 18.21
CA GLU A 165 5.19 11.09 18.50
C GLU A 165 3.99 12.00 18.77
N ALA A 166 2.85 11.75 18.12
CA ALA A 166 1.62 12.50 18.36
C ALA A 166 0.83 12.02 19.60
N GLY A 167 1.23 10.91 20.23
CA GLY A 167 0.48 10.33 21.34
C GLY A 167 -0.89 9.78 20.98
N LEU A 168 -1.13 9.49 19.69
CA LEU A 168 -2.45 9.11 19.20
C LEU A 168 -2.60 7.62 18.88
N GLY A 169 -1.50 6.87 18.85
CA GLY A 169 -1.51 5.42 18.66
C GLY A 169 -0.32 4.92 17.86
N LEU A 170 0.23 3.80 18.31
CA LEU A 170 1.31 3.07 17.65
C LEU A 170 0.95 1.60 17.62
N ILE A 171 1.03 0.98 16.43
CA ILE A 171 0.62 -0.40 16.21
C ILE A 171 1.64 -1.14 15.35
N ARG A 172 1.83 -2.44 15.61
CA ARG A 172 2.68 -3.31 14.81
C ARG A 172 1.92 -4.57 14.41
N GLY A 173 2.16 -4.99 13.17
CA GLY A 173 1.63 -6.23 12.61
C GLY A 173 2.71 -7.08 11.96
N ARG A 174 2.44 -8.36 11.81
CA ARG A 174 3.33 -9.36 11.22
C ARG A 174 2.64 -10.21 10.19
N GLN A 175 3.41 -10.63 9.21
CA GLN A 175 3.01 -11.60 8.19
C GLN A 175 4.19 -12.52 7.87
N ALA A 176 3.96 -13.82 7.89
CA ALA A 176 4.90 -14.80 7.33
C ALA A 176 4.87 -14.73 5.80
N VAL A 177 6.03 -14.77 5.17
CA VAL A 177 6.10 -14.82 3.70
C VAL A 177 5.83 -16.27 3.26
N ASP A 178 4.71 -16.49 2.56
CA ASP A 178 4.45 -17.75 1.89
C ASP A 178 5.12 -17.72 0.50
N PRO A 179 6.14 -18.56 0.24
CA PRO A 179 6.82 -18.59 -1.06
C PRO A 179 5.90 -19.03 -2.21
N ASN A 180 4.75 -19.64 -1.90
CA ASN A 180 3.75 -20.07 -2.87
C ASN A 180 2.59 -19.07 -3.03
N ALA A 181 2.67 -17.90 -2.38
CA ALA A 181 1.63 -16.88 -2.48
C ALA A 181 1.32 -16.54 -3.94
N TRP A 182 0.05 -16.36 -4.23
CA TRP A 182 -0.47 -16.18 -5.59
C TRP A 182 0.23 -15.07 -6.37
N TYR A 183 0.62 -13.99 -5.71
CA TYR A 183 1.24 -12.82 -6.34
C TYR A 183 2.66 -13.10 -6.84
N PHE A 184 3.41 -14.03 -6.25
CA PHE A 184 4.74 -14.39 -6.76
C PHE A 184 4.69 -15.12 -8.13
N LYS A 185 3.55 -15.71 -8.49
CA LYS A 185 3.33 -16.31 -9.82
C LYS A 185 2.96 -15.28 -10.88
N ALA A 186 2.43 -14.15 -10.46
CA ALA A 186 1.91 -13.11 -11.35
C ALA A 186 2.86 -11.92 -11.52
N HIS A 187 3.71 -11.63 -10.56
CA HIS A 187 4.47 -10.37 -10.46
C HIS A 187 5.93 -10.61 -10.05
N PHE A 188 6.91 -10.57 -10.95
CA PHE A 188 6.95 -10.42 -12.42
C PHE A 188 7.37 -11.73 -13.09
N TYR A 189 7.35 -11.78 -14.46
CA TYR A 189 7.86 -12.94 -15.20
C TYR A 189 9.36 -13.13 -14.94
N GLN A 190 9.76 -14.31 -14.45
CA GLN A 190 11.14 -14.65 -14.05
C GLN A 190 11.80 -13.71 -13.04
N ASP A 191 10.99 -12.97 -12.28
CA ASP A 191 11.45 -12.03 -11.28
C ASP A 191 10.39 -11.88 -10.16
N PRO A 192 10.11 -12.98 -9.43
CA PRO A 192 9.01 -13.02 -8.47
C PRO A 192 9.28 -12.07 -7.30
N VAL A 193 8.43 -11.07 -7.17
CA VAL A 193 8.42 -10.13 -6.04
C VAL A 193 6.98 -9.85 -5.62
N GLN A 194 6.78 -9.59 -4.34
CA GLN A 194 5.48 -9.09 -3.85
C GLN A 194 5.23 -7.72 -4.47
N PRO A 195 4.04 -7.45 -5.06
CA PRO A 195 3.65 -6.10 -5.46
C PRO A 195 3.83 -5.11 -4.31
N GLY A 196 4.43 -3.95 -4.58
CA GLY A 196 4.58 -2.89 -3.59
C GLY A 196 3.23 -2.43 -3.04
N SER A 197 2.23 -2.40 -3.89
CA SER A 197 0.83 -2.09 -3.57
C SER A 197 0.24 -3.00 -2.48
N LEU A 198 0.58 -4.29 -2.45
CA LEU A 198 0.15 -5.20 -1.37
C LEU A 198 0.85 -4.88 -0.04
N GLY A 199 2.06 -4.32 -0.07
CA GLY A 199 2.70 -3.79 1.12
C GLY A 199 2.02 -2.53 1.66
N LEU A 200 1.51 -1.66 0.76
CA LEU A 200 0.66 -0.53 1.15
C LEU A 200 -0.65 -1.00 1.76
N ASP A 201 -1.25 -2.05 1.18
CA ASP A 201 -2.48 -2.65 1.69
C ASP A 201 -2.28 -3.27 3.08
N ALA A 202 -1.12 -3.91 3.35
CA ALA A 202 -0.75 -4.38 4.68
C ALA A 202 -0.73 -3.24 5.72
N LEU A 203 -0.18 -2.08 5.34
CA LEU A 203 -0.16 -0.89 6.21
C LEU A 203 -1.56 -0.30 6.41
N ALA A 204 -2.40 -0.27 5.35
CA ALA A 204 -3.80 0.14 5.47
C ALA A 204 -4.60 -0.79 6.40
N GLN A 205 -4.44 -2.11 6.27
CA GLN A 205 -5.08 -3.08 7.15
C GLN A 205 -4.63 -2.90 8.60
N LEU A 206 -3.33 -2.64 8.82
CA LEU A 206 -2.82 -2.36 10.16
C LEU A 206 -3.41 -1.09 10.76
N LEU A 207 -3.53 -0.01 9.97
CA LEU A 207 -4.18 1.23 10.41
C LEU A 207 -5.65 1.00 10.73
N ALA A 208 -6.37 0.22 9.92
CA ALA A 208 -7.75 -0.15 10.22
C ALA A 208 -7.88 -0.89 11.56
N HIS A 209 -6.95 -1.82 11.86
CA HIS A 209 -6.90 -2.46 13.19
C HIS A 209 -6.68 -1.43 14.32
N ALA A 210 -5.79 -0.44 14.14
CA ALA A 210 -5.57 0.59 15.14
C ALA A 210 -6.84 1.43 15.40
N ILE A 211 -7.55 1.81 14.35
CA ILE A 211 -8.82 2.56 14.40
C ILE A 211 -9.86 1.80 15.23
N LEU A 212 -10.01 0.49 14.98
CA LEU A 212 -10.95 -0.37 15.70
C LEU A 212 -10.52 -0.62 17.15
N LEU A 213 -9.23 -0.80 17.41
CA LEU A 213 -8.68 -0.96 18.77
C LEU A 213 -8.83 0.33 19.61
N LYS A 214 -8.93 1.49 18.98
CA LYS A 214 -9.26 2.76 19.63
C LYS A 214 -10.75 2.94 19.89
N GLY A 215 -11.61 2.05 19.37
CA GLY A 215 -13.06 2.15 19.52
C GLY A 215 -13.70 3.24 18.67
N LEU A 216 -13.07 3.70 17.58
CA LEU A 216 -13.64 4.77 16.75
C LEU A 216 -14.89 4.33 15.96
N ASP A 217 -15.17 3.04 15.92
CA ASP A 217 -16.40 2.45 15.36
C ASP A 217 -17.55 2.38 16.37
N GLU A 218 -17.32 2.70 17.65
CA GLU A 218 -18.35 2.61 18.69
C GLU A 218 -19.47 3.61 18.45
N GLY A 219 -20.70 3.11 18.50
CA GLY A 219 -21.91 3.90 18.22
C GLY A 219 -22.27 4.07 16.76
N MET A 220 -21.47 3.54 15.82
CA MET A 220 -21.83 3.48 14.41
C MET A 220 -22.77 2.31 14.15
N SER A 221 -23.77 2.53 13.28
CA SER A 221 -24.76 1.50 12.91
C SER A 221 -24.24 0.56 11.84
N ASP A 222 -23.48 1.09 10.86
CA ASP A 222 -22.89 0.32 9.77
C ASP A 222 -21.51 0.87 9.36
N PRO A 223 -20.47 0.70 10.24
CA PRO A 223 -19.14 1.23 9.98
C PRO A 223 -18.44 0.51 8.80
N HIS A 224 -17.91 1.29 7.86
CA HIS A 224 -17.16 0.84 6.70
C HIS A 224 -15.86 1.61 6.55
N PHE A 225 -14.79 0.92 6.16
CA PHE A 225 -13.55 1.58 5.73
C PHE A 225 -13.62 1.90 4.24
N GLU A 226 -13.15 3.08 3.85
CA GLU A 226 -12.71 3.31 2.47
C GLU A 226 -11.41 2.51 2.21
N THR A 227 -11.11 2.19 0.96
CA THR A 227 -9.88 1.45 0.60
C THR A 227 -8.61 2.21 0.98
N ILE A 228 -8.61 3.52 0.76
CA ILE A 228 -7.84 4.60 1.36
C ILE A 228 -8.76 5.81 1.38
N ALA A 229 -8.45 6.83 2.20
CA ALA A 229 -9.32 8.00 2.32
C ALA A 229 -9.40 8.78 1.01
N THR A 230 -10.62 8.95 0.50
CA THR A 230 -10.88 9.78 -0.69
C THR A 230 -10.63 11.26 -0.39
N GLY A 231 -10.05 11.99 -1.37
CA GLY A 231 -9.69 13.40 -1.25
C GLY A 231 -8.50 13.70 -0.34
N ALA A 232 -7.91 12.70 0.30
CA ALA A 232 -6.72 12.87 1.12
C ALA A 232 -5.44 12.52 0.35
N PRO A 233 -4.35 13.28 0.51
CA PRO A 233 -3.08 12.95 -0.13
C PRO A 233 -2.47 11.71 0.51
N PHE A 234 -1.77 10.92 -0.31
CA PHE A 234 -0.98 9.79 0.14
C PHE A 234 0.40 9.80 -0.52
N LYS A 235 1.37 9.20 0.18
CA LYS A 235 2.75 9.08 -0.33
C LYS A 235 3.38 7.80 0.14
N TRP A 236 4.21 7.20 -0.75
CA TRP A 236 5.05 6.05 -0.41
C TRP A 236 6.45 6.16 -0.98
N SER A 237 7.38 5.44 -0.37
CA SER A 237 8.73 5.21 -0.88
C SER A 237 9.14 3.76 -0.67
N TYR A 238 9.74 3.14 -1.69
CA TYR A 238 10.27 1.79 -1.64
C TYR A 238 11.79 1.80 -1.88
N ARG A 239 12.53 1.10 -1.03
CA ARG A 239 14.00 0.92 -1.17
C ARG A 239 14.38 -0.54 -0.90
N GLY A 240 13.50 -1.45 -1.28
CA GLY A 240 13.69 -2.88 -1.18
C GLY A 240 12.46 -3.63 -1.64
N GLN A 241 12.57 -4.94 -1.69
CA GLN A 241 11.54 -5.84 -2.21
C GLN A 241 11.35 -7.04 -1.30
N VAL A 242 10.16 -7.61 -1.30
CA VAL A 242 9.85 -8.88 -0.65
C VAL A 242 9.88 -9.97 -1.74
N THR A 243 10.76 -10.94 -1.59
CA THR A 243 10.95 -12.07 -2.53
C THR A 243 10.58 -13.38 -1.85
N PRO A 244 10.31 -14.48 -2.59
CA PRO A 244 9.86 -15.76 -2.01
C PRO A 244 10.83 -16.41 -1.01
N ASP A 245 12.11 -16.03 -1.01
CA ASP A 245 13.15 -16.50 -0.09
C ASP A 245 13.13 -15.79 1.27
N LYS A 246 12.30 -14.75 1.44
CA LYS A 246 12.16 -14.02 2.71
C LYS A 246 11.25 -14.77 3.67
N LYS A 247 11.40 -14.46 4.96
CA LYS A 247 10.70 -15.17 6.03
C LYS A 247 9.52 -14.38 6.57
N GLU A 248 9.73 -13.08 6.80
CA GLU A 248 8.79 -12.26 7.54
C GLU A 248 8.69 -10.84 6.98
N VAL A 249 7.48 -10.32 7.02
CA VAL A 249 7.17 -8.90 6.86
C VAL A 249 6.65 -8.38 8.20
N VAL A 250 7.21 -7.27 8.66
CA VAL A 250 6.75 -6.53 9.84
C VAL A 250 6.30 -5.15 9.41
N THR A 251 5.12 -4.74 9.83
CA THR A 251 4.55 -3.41 9.57
C THR A 251 4.39 -2.65 10.87
N VAL A 252 4.69 -1.35 10.85
CA VAL A 252 4.45 -0.43 11.97
C VAL A 252 3.71 0.79 11.43
N MET A 253 2.63 1.19 12.11
CA MET A 253 1.91 2.42 11.83
C MET A 253 1.81 3.28 13.08
N GLU A 254 1.92 4.57 12.89
CA GLU A 254 1.78 5.60 13.90
C GLU A 254 0.70 6.58 13.45
N ILE A 255 -0.31 6.79 14.30
CA ILE A 255 -1.38 7.76 14.02
C ILE A 255 -0.86 9.18 14.28
N VAL A 256 -1.05 10.06 13.28
CA VAL A 256 -0.62 11.45 13.31
C VAL A 256 -1.78 12.39 13.59
N SER A 257 -2.97 12.12 13.04
CA SER A 257 -4.19 12.87 13.34
C SER A 257 -5.42 11.98 13.32
N ILE A 258 -6.44 12.39 14.08
CA ILE A 258 -7.78 11.80 14.11
C ILE A 258 -8.77 12.94 13.99
N GLU A 259 -9.47 13.01 12.87
CA GLU A 259 -10.42 14.09 12.56
C GLU A 259 -11.84 13.51 12.49
N LYS A 260 -12.76 14.12 13.22
CA LYS A 260 -14.17 13.76 13.11
C LYS A 260 -14.75 14.36 11.81
N ARG A 261 -15.49 13.54 11.07
CA ARG A 261 -16.27 13.90 9.89
C ARG A 261 -17.75 13.76 10.19
N ASP A 262 -18.61 14.30 9.35
CA ASP A 262 -20.08 14.24 9.55
C ASP A 262 -20.59 12.82 9.78
N LYS A 263 -20.05 11.84 9.06
CA LYS A 263 -20.44 10.43 9.12
C LYS A 263 -19.28 9.51 9.49
N GLY A 264 -18.39 9.92 10.40
CA GLY A 264 -17.29 9.05 10.79
C GLY A 264 -16.00 9.76 11.14
N TRP A 265 -14.88 9.17 10.73
CA TRP A 265 -13.53 9.61 11.09
C TRP A 265 -12.59 9.57 9.91
N LEU A 266 -11.72 10.56 9.80
CA LEU A 266 -10.52 10.52 8.99
C LEU A 266 -9.32 10.33 9.92
N VAL A 267 -8.56 9.26 9.69
CA VAL A 267 -7.36 8.96 10.47
C VAL A 267 -6.16 8.97 9.56
N THR A 268 -5.24 9.91 9.82
CA THR A 268 -3.98 10.03 9.09
C THR A 268 -2.86 9.42 9.89
N ALA A 269 -2.01 8.68 9.21
CA ALA A 269 -0.89 7.98 9.80
C ALA A 269 0.37 8.08 8.94
N ARG A 270 1.47 7.67 9.50
CA ARG A 270 2.73 7.35 8.80
C ARG A 270 3.18 5.96 9.22
N GLY A 271 3.92 5.28 8.38
CA GLY A 271 4.30 3.90 8.67
C GLY A 271 5.52 3.42 7.94
N SER A 272 5.94 2.23 8.30
CA SER A 272 7.06 1.54 7.68
C SER A 272 6.81 0.05 7.60
N LEU A 273 7.46 -0.59 6.62
CA LEU A 273 7.47 -2.03 6.46
C LEU A 273 8.93 -2.52 6.40
N TRP A 274 9.19 -3.59 7.14
CA TRP A 274 10.46 -4.32 7.15
C TRP A 274 10.26 -5.70 6.52
N ARG A 275 11.28 -6.17 5.84
CA ARG A 275 11.41 -7.57 5.48
C ARG A 275 12.67 -8.15 6.14
N ASP A 276 12.55 -9.21 6.89
CA ASP A 276 13.66 -9.84 7.61
C ASP A 276 14.56 -8.81 8.36
N GLY A 277 13.95 -7.83 9.05
CA GLY A 277 14.64 -6.78 9.78
C GLY A 277 15.17 -5.60 8.96
N LEU A 278 15.14 -5.66 7.61
CA LEU A 278 15.52 -4.54 6.76
C LEU A 278 14.30 -3.65 6.47
N ARG A 279 14.36 -2.37 6.83
CA ARG A 279 13.32 -1.37 6.53
C ARG A 279 13.29 -1.07 5.04
N VAL A 280 12.20 -1.39 4.36
CA VAL A 280 12.13 -1.33 2.89
C VAL A 280 11.03 -0.42 2.36
N TYR A 281 9.93 -0.16 3.12
CA TYR A 281 8.88 0.77 2.75
C TYR A 281 8.67 1.83 3.81
N GLU A 282 8.26 3.00 3.33
CA GLU A 282 7.76 4.11 4.13
C GLU A 282 6.50 4.66 3.50
N VAL A 283 5.51 5.00 4.32
CA VAL A 283 4.30 5.72 3.92
C VAL A 283 4.10 6.93 4.83
N GLY A 284 3.54 7.99 4.27
CA GLY A 284 3.11 9.15 5.03
C GLY A 284 3.19 10.48 4.26
N PRO A 285 2.09 11.26 4.24
CA PRO A 285 0.80 10.95 4.88
C PRO A 285 0.12 9.75 4.24
N TYR A 286 -0.64 9.00 5.03
CA TYR A 286 -1.45 7.87 4.57
C TYR A 286 -2.71 7.80 5.43
N SER A 287 -3.88 7.94 4.82
CA SER A 287 -5.11 8.12 5.56
C SER A 287 -6.14 7.04 5.25
N LEU A 288 -6.91 6.64 6.28
CA LEU A 288 -8.14 5.86 6.13
C LEU A 288 -9.33 6.67 6.62
N ALA A 289 -10.44 6.54 5.91
CA ALA A 289 -11.73 7.00 6.39
C ALA A 289 -12.54 5.80 6.91
N LEU A 290 -13.08 5.94 8.10
CA LEU A 290 -14.10 5.08 8.66
C LEU A 290 -15.44 5.84 8.59
N VAL A 291 -16.40 5.30 7.84
CA VAL A 291 -17.67 5.97 7.51
C VAL A 291 -18.83 5.12 7.99
N ASP A 292 -19.82 5.74 8.65
CA ASP A 292 -21.08 5.09 8.95
C ASP A 292 -22.04 5.22 7.76
N LYS A 293 -22.46 4.07 7.20
CA LYS A 293 -23.40 3.98 6.06
C LYS A 293 -24.86 3.76 6.48
N GLY A 294 -25.10 3.67 7.79
CA GLY A 294 -26.43 3.50 8.33
C GLY A 294 -27.24 4.80 8.42
#